data_92996d950655b75e3a76da131a081889
#
_entry.id   92996d950655b75e3a76da131a081889
#
_cell.length_a   1.000
_cell.length_b   1.000
_cell.length_c   1.000
_cell.angle_alpha   90.00
_cell.angle_beta   90.00
_cell.angle_gamma   90.00
#
_symmetry.space_group_name_H-M   'P 1'
#
loop_
_entity.id
_entity.type
_entity.pdbx_description
1 polymer ?
#
loop_
_entity_poly.entity_id
_entity_poly.type
_entity_poly.pdbx_seq_one_letter_code
_entity_poly.pdbx_strand_id
1 'polypeptide(L)'
;MKGRQVRNYIRLTYLIPEILDMVDQKKIQFVSAVDLSYLEEQIQKWVFEYIKDNGFIKPVQITALKNYPNISNANQMSVISIMNDALPKKNTEVKVSFSEKKLDKYFPSHYSAKDRETVIIQLLEQWSEAQKAIQ
;
A
#
# COMPACT_ATOMS: atom_id res chain seq x y z
N MET A 1 -9.04 -19.00 -30.06
CA MET A 1 -8.43 -17.99 -29.19
C MET A 1 -8.35 -16.67 -29.93
N LYS A 2 -8.80 -15.58 -29.30
CA LYS A 2 -8.72 -14.26 -29.92
C LYS A 2 -7.25 -13.82 -30.03
N GLY A 3 -6.87 -13.13 -31.12
CA GLY A 3 -5.50 -12.71 -31.37
C GLY A 3 -4.89 -11.87 -30.22
N ARG A 4 -5.72 -11.14 -29.48
CA ARG A 4 -5.30 -10.36 -28.31
C ARG A 4 -4.77 -11.26 -27.20
N GLN A 5 -5.43 -12.40 -26.94
CA GLN A 5 -4.97 -13.36 -25.94
C GLN A 5 -3.65 -14.01 -26.33
N VAL A 6 -3.50 -14.34 -27.60
CA VAL A 6 -2.25 -14.92 -28.11
C VAL A 6 -1.08 -13.94 -27.89
N ARG A 7 -1.28 -12.66 -28.23
CA ARG A 7 -0.26 -11.64 -28.01
C ARG A 7 0.09 -11.49 -26.52
N ASN A 8 -0.89 -11.56 -25.64
CA ASN A 8 -0.66 -11.46 -24.21
C ASN A 8 0.13 -12.65 -23.67
N TYR A 9 -0.13 -13.87 -24.17
CA TYR A 9 0.67 -15.04 -23.80
C TYR A 9 2.10 -14.91 -24.28
N ILE A 10 2.31 -14.38 -25.49
CA ILE A 10 3.66 -14.11 -26.01
C ILE A 10 4.38 -13.08 -25.13
N ARG A 11 3.66 -12.04 -24.67
CA ARG A 11 4.25 -11.01 -23.78
C ARG A 11 4.79 -11.61 -22.48
N LEU A 12 4.20 -12.67 -21.96
CA LEU A 12 4.69 -13.32 -20.74
C LEU A 12 6.11 -13.86 -20.89
N THR A 13 6.55 -14.15 -22.14
CA THR A 13 7.91 -14.63 -22.40
C THR A 13 8.98 -13.56 -22.14
N TYR A 14 8.57 -12.28 -22.03
CA TYR A 14 9.48 -11.18 -21.71
C TYR A 14 9.61 -10.94 -20.20
N LEU A 15 8.90 -11.72 -19.39
CA LEU A 15 9.06 -11.67 -17.94
C LEU A 15 10.31 -12.41 -17.49
N ILE A 16 10.93 -11.92 -16.42
CA ILE A 16 12.00 -12.68 -15.78
C ILE A 16 11.43 -13.98 -15.20
N PRO A 17 12.23 -15.05 -15.12
CA PRO A 17 11.73 -16.36 -14.64
C PRO A 17 11.06 -16.30 -13.27
N GLU A 18 11.56 -15.48 -12.36
CA GLU A 18 11.02 -15.34 -11.01
C GLU A 18 9.60 -14.78 -11.01
N ILE A 19 9.32 -13.80 -11.87
CA ILE A 19 7.96 -13.23 -11.99
C ILE A 19 7.04 -14.21 -12.71
N LEU A 20 7.54 -14.86 -13.76
CA LEU A 20 6.76 -15.86 -14.47
C LEU A 20 6.32 -16.99 -13.55
N ASP A 21 7.21 -17.41 -12.66
CA ASP A 21 6.92 -18.42 -11.66
C ASP A 21 5.80 -17.96 -10.70
N MET A 22 5.81 -16.70 -10.31
CA MET A 22 4.74 -16.12 -9.49
C MET A 22 3.38 -16.10 -10.21
N VAL A 23 3.38 -15.89 -11.52
CA VAL A 23 2.17 -15.98 -12.35
C VAL A 23 1.62 -17.41 -12.34
N ASP A 24 2.51 -18.39 -12.51
CA ASP A 24 2.13 -19.81 -12.49
C ASP A 24 1.57 -20.22 -11.13
N GLN A 25 2.06 -19.64 -10.05
CA GLN A 25 1.57 -19.87 -8.69
C GLN A 25 0.32 -19.05 -8.35
N LYS A 26 -0.20 -18.29 -9.30
CA LYS A 26 -1.38 -17.41 -9.15
C LYS A 26 -1.19 -16.29 -8.11
N LYS A 27 0.05 -15.93 -7.82
CA LYS A 27 0.37 -14.80 -6.94
C LYS A 27 0.23 -13.45 -7.65
N ILE A 28 0.38 -13.44 -8.98
CA ILE A 28 0.23 -12.27 -9.82
C ILE A 28 -0.85 -12.58 -10.86
N GLN A 29 -1.77 -11.64 -11.04
CA GLN A 29 -2.83 -11.78 -12.04
C GLN A 29 -2.25 -11.69 -13.46
N PHE A 30 -2.88 -12.36 -14.40
CA PHE A 30 -2.45 -12.41 -15.80
C PHE A 30 -2.30 -11.02 -16.41
N VAL A 31 -3.29 -10.14 -16.21
CA VAL A 31 -3.27 -8.78 -16.75
C VAL A 31 -2.10 -7.98 -16.18
N SER A 32 -1.87 -8.10 -14.88
CA SER A 32 -0.74 -7.44 -14.20
C SER A 32 0.59 -7.96 -14.72
N ALA A 33 0.70 -9.26 -14.97
CA ALA A 33 1.90 -9.87 -15.53
C ALA A 33 2.20 -9.34 -16.94
N VAL A 34 1.19 -9.18 -17.78
CA VAL A 34 1.34 -8.59 -19.11
C VAL A 34 1.87 -7.17 -19.00
N ASP A 35 1.33 -6.37 -18.10
CA ASP A 35 1.82 -5.00 -17.89
C ASP A 35 3.28 -4.97 -17.41
N LEU A 36 3.67 -5.89 -16.50
CA LEU A 36 5.04 -6.01 -16.04
C LEU A 36 5.99 -6.37 -17.18
N SER A 37 5.53 -7.12 -18.18
CA SER A 37 6.35 -7.55 -19.31
C SER A 37 6.85 -6.38 -20.17
N TYR A 38 6.21 -5.21 -20.08
CA TYR A 38 6.65 -4.01 -20.80
C TYR A 38 7.77 -3.25 -20.07
N LEU A 39 8.07 -3.61 -18.84
CA LEU A 39 9.15 -3.00 -18.09
C LEU A 39 10.49 -3.69 -18.40
N GLU A 40 11.59 -2.95 -18.25
CA GLU A 40 12.91 -3.52 -18.47
C GLU A 40 13.20 -4.62 -17.45
N GLU A 41 14.09 -5.53 -17.82
CA GLU A 41 14.47 -6.67 -16.99
C GLU A 41 14.95 -6.24 -15.60
N GLN A 42 15.76 -5.20 -15.52
CA GLN A 42 16.27 -4.71 -14.24
C GLN A 42 15.13 -4.20 -13.35
N ILE A 43 14.16 -3.51 -13.92
CA ILE A 43 13.00 -3.01 -13.20
C ILE A 43 12.13 -4.17 -12.72
N GLN A 44 11.96 -5.18 -13.55
CA GLN A 44 11.24 -6.40 -13.17
C GLN A 44 11.90 -7.08 -11.96
N LYS A 45 13.23 -7.12 -11.90
CA LYS A 45 13.96 -7.68 -10.76
C LYS A 45 13.68 -6.91 -9.48
N TRP A 46 13.67 -5.58 -9.54
CA TRP A 46 13.35 -4.73 -8.39
C TRP A 46 11.90 -4.90 -7.94
N VAL A 47 10.97 -5.05 -8.90
CA VAL A 47 9.57 -5.35 -8.60
C VAL A 47 9.45 -6.70 -7.90
N PHE A 48 10.18 -7.71 -8.38
CA PHE A 48 10.21 -9.02 -7.74
C PHE A 48 10.69 -8.95 -6.29
N GLU A 49 11.77 -8.22 -6.04
CA GLU A 49 12.27 -8.02 -4.67
C GLU A 49 11.24 -7.31 -3.79
N TYR A 50 10.55 -6.31 -4.33
CA TYR A 50 9.48 -5.62 -3.64
C TYR A 50 8.35 -6.58 -3.23
N ILE A 51 7.95 -7.45 -4.14
CA ILE A 51 6.90 -8.44 -3.84
C ILE A 51 7.36 -9.40 -2.74
N LYS A 52 8.62 -9.83 -2.77
CA LYS A 52 9.18 -10.70 -1.72
C LYS A 52 9.15 -10.01 -0.35
N ASP A 53 9.54 -8.74 -0.30
CA ASP A 53 9.65 -8.00 0.95
C ASP A 53 8.27 -7.63 1.52
N ASN A 54 7.30 -7.30 0.66
CA ASN A 54 5.99 -6.81 1.08
C ASN A 54 4.89 -7.89 1.03
N GLY A 55 5.12 -8.99 0.32
CA GLY A 55 4.19 -10.09 0.22
C GLY A 55 3.04 -9.90 -0.76
N PHE A 56 2.97 -8.75 -1.45
CA PHE A 56 1.90 -8.49 -2.41
C PHE A 56 2.33 -7.45 -3.43
N ILE A 57 1.56 -7.40 -4.53
CA ILE A 57 1.61 -6.31 -5.51
C ILE A 57 0.19 -6.04 -5.99
N LYS A 58 -0.16 -4.77 -6.13
CA LYS A 58 -1.49 -4.36 -6.63
C LYS A 58 -1.37 -3.83 -8.05
N PRO A 59 -2.42 -4.01 -8.88
CA PRO A 59 -2.41 -3.50 -10.26
C PRO A 59 -2.11 -2.00 -10.37
N VAL A 60 -2.58 -1.21 -9.41
CA VAL A 60 -2.33 0.25 -9.41
C VAL A 60 -0.83 0.57 -9.32
N GLN A 61 -0.05 -0.24 -8.61
CA GLN A 61 1.39 -0.06 -8.50
C GLN A 61 2.09 -0.32 -9.84
N ILE A 62 1.67 -1.35 -10.55
CA ILE A 62 2.23 -1.69 -11.87
C ILE A 62 1.88 -0.62 -12.89
N THR A 63 0.64 -0.13 -12.87
CA THR A 63 0.20 0.96 -13.75
C THR A 63 1.01 2.22 -13.50
N ALA A 64 1.30 2.55 -12.24
CA ALA A 64 2.12 3.71 -11.89
C ALA A 64 3.53 3.61 -12.47
N LEU A 65 4.15 2.42 -12.41
CA LEU A 65 5.47 2.20 -13.01
C LEU A 65 5.43 2.32 -14.53
N LYS A 66 4.41 1.73 -15.15
CA LYS A 66 4.25 1.74 -16.60
C LYS A 66 4.07 3.15 -17.15
N ASN A 67 3.36 4.01 -16.42
CA ASN A 67 3.04 5.36 -16.84
C ASN A 67 4.09 6.39 -16.37
N TYR A 68 5.08 5.99 -15.59
CA TYR A 68 6.08 6.91 -15.08
C TYR A 68 7.05 7.33 -16.21
N PRO A 69 7.25 8.65 -16.43
CA PRO A 69 8.15 9.12 -17.48
C PRO A 69 9.59 8.66 -17.19
N ASN A 70 10.27 8.16 -18.22
CA ASN A 70 11.67 7.74 -18.14
C ASN A 70 11.94 6.68 -17.06
N ILE A 71 10.99 5.75 -16.87
CA ILE A 71 11.14 4.69 -15.88
C ILE A 71 12.43 3.88 -16.10
N SER A 72 12.89 3.77 -17.34
CA SER A 72 14.15 3.05 -17.68
C SER A 72 15.37 3.64 -16.97
N ASN A 73 15.34 4.92 -16.63
CA ASN A 73 16.43 5.62 -15.94
C ASN A 73 16.30 5.66 -14.44
N ALA A 74 15.20 5.11 -13.90
CA ALA A 74 14.95 5.08 -12.47
C ALA A 74 15.90 4.09 -11.77
N ASN A 75 16.30 4.40 -10.54
CA ASN A 75 17.03 3.47 -9.69
C ASN A 75 16.05 2.66 -8.82
N GLN A 76 16.57 1.68 -8.08
CA GLN A 76 15.76 0.82 -7.23
C GLN A 76 14.93 1.61 -6.22
N MET A 77 15.52 2.60 -5.57
CA MET A 77 14.81 3.42 -4.58
C MET A 77 13.67 4.22 -5.20
N SER A 78 13.87 4.73 -6.41
CA SER A 78 12.80 5.41 -7.16
C SER A 78 11.65 4.49 -7.49
N VAL A 79 11.95 3.27 -7.91
CA VAL A 79 10.92 2.25 -8.22
C VAL A 79 10.11 1.93 -6.97
N ILE A 80 10.77 1.69 -5.85
CA ILE A 80 10.10 1.42 -4.57
C ILE A 80 9.21 2.59 -4.16
N SER A 81 9.70 3.82 -4.29
CA SER A 81 8.96 5.03 -3.94
C SER A 81 7.70 5.18 -4.81
N ILE A 82 7.82 4.95 -6.13
CA ILE A 82 6.68 5.01 -7.05
C ILE A 82 5.62 3.98 -6.65
N MET A 83 6.04 2.77 -6.33
CA MET A 83 5.13 1.70 -5.95
C MET A 83 4.41 2.00 -4.62
N ASN A 84 5.14 2.54 -3.64
CA ASN A 84 4.55 2.90 -2.35
C ASN A 84 3.57 4.07 -2.48
N ASP A 85 3.90 5.06 -3.29
CA ASP A 85 3.04 6.23 -3.52
C ASP A 85 1.76 5.88 -4.29
N ALA A 86 1.79 4.81 -5.08
CA ALA A 86 0.63 4.35 -5.83
C ALA A 86 -0.41 3.64 -4.95
N LEU A 87 -0.01 3.17 -3.78
CA LEU A 87 -0.95 2.56 -2.84
C LEU A 87 -1.91 3.61 -2.29
N PRO A 88 -3.20 3.26 -2.10
CA PRO A 88 -4.13 4.20 -1.47
C PRO A 88 -3.57 4.57 -0.11
N LYS A 89 -3.41 5.87 0.11
CA LYS A 89 -2.98 6.37 1.41
C LYS A 89 -4.05 6.00 2.42
N LYS A 90 -3.69 5.18 3.39
CA LYS A 90 -4.53 4.99 4.55
C LYS A 90 -4.72 6.37 5.17
N ASN A 91 -5.98 6.75 5.39
CA ASN A 91 -6.26 7.95 6.15
C ASN A 91 -5.37 7.96 7.39
N THR A 92 -4.55 9.01 7.52
CA THR A 92 -3.72 9.21 8.69
C THR A 92 -4.56 9.41 9.96
N GLU A 93 -5.86 9.57 9.82
CA GLU A 93 -6.79 9.62 10.93
C GLU A 93 -7.04 8.21 11.45
N VAL A 94 -6.38 7.89 12.55
CA VAL A 94 -6.70 6.70 13.30
C VAL A 94 -8.03 6.96 14.00
N LYS A 95 -9.11 6.38 13.50
CA LYS A 95 -10.40 6.43 14.19
C LYS A 95 -10.36 5.42 15.33
N VAL A 96 -10.20 5.93 16.54
CA VAL A 96 -10.35 5.12 17.74
C VAL A 96 -11.81 5.25 18.17
N SER A 97 -12.54 4.13 18.16
CA SER A 97 -13.93 4.08 18.54
C SER A 97 -14.07 3.39 19.90
N PHE A 98 -14.72 4.06 20.84
CA PHE A 98 -15.04 3.49 22.15
C PHE A 98 -16.54 3.24 22.23
N SER A 99 -16.93 2.10 22.84
CA SER A 99 -18.34 1.84 23.05
C SER A 99 -18.88 2.81 24.14
N GLU A 100 -20.10 3.29 23.94
CA GLU A 100 -20.73 4.20 24.91
C GLU A 100 -20.81 3.61 26.31
N LYS A 101 -21.08 2.31 26.42
CA LYS A 101 -21.13 1.60 27.69
C LYS A 101 -19.83 1.66 28.49
N LYS A 102 -18.69 1.61 27.81
CA LYS A 102 -17.39 1.72 28.48
C LYS A 102 -17.11 3.13 28.97
N LEU A 103 -17.55 4.13 28.20
CA LEU A 103 -17.37 5.53 28.56
C LEU A 103 -18.35 5.99 29.63
N ASP A 104 -19.55 5.41 29.70
CA ASP A 104 -20.57 5.76 30.68
C ASP A 104 -20.10 5.56 32.13
N LYS A 105 -19.14 4.67 32.36
CA LYS A 105 -18.53 4.45 33.68
C LYS A 105 -17.76 5.67 34.20
N TYR A 106 -17.24 6.47 33.27
CA TYR A 106 -16.31 7.56 33.58
C TYR A 106 -16.94 8.95 33.44
N PHE A 107 -18.10 9.05 32.79
CA PHE A 107 -18.75 10.32 32.52
C PHE A 107 -20.14 10.36 33.11
N PRO A 108 -20.54 11.50 33.68
CA PRO A 108 -21.93 11.71 34.09
C PRO A 108 -22.88 11.63 32.88
N SER A 109 -24.10 11.20 33.11
CA SER A 109 -25.11 11.00 32.07
C SER A 109 -25.49 12.29 31.32
N HIS A 110 -25.24 13.45 31.90
CA HIS A 110 -25.54 14.75 31.29
C HIS A 110 -24.47 15.22 30.29
N TYR A 111 -23.36 14.53 30.19
CA TYR A 111 -22.34 14.89 29.24
C TYR A 111 -22.72 14.46 27.83
N SER A 112 -22.70 15.42 26.88
CA SER A 112 -22.87 15.11 25.46
C SER A 112 -21.65 14.43 24.89
N ALA A 113 -21.77 13.87 23.69
CA ALA A 113 -20.63 13.29 22.97
C ALA A 113 -19.48 14.30 22.79
N LYS A 114 -19.84 15.58 22.55
CA LYS A 114 -18.91 16.68 22.40
C LYS A 114 -18.16 16.98 23.70
N ASP A 115 -18.88 16.94 24.83
CA ASP A 115 -18.28 17.17 26.16
C ASP A 115 -17.27 16.05 26.48
N ARG A 116 -17.64 14.81 26.18
CA ARG A 116 -16.76 13.64 26.37
C ARG A 116 -15.48 13.76 25.54
N GLU A 117 -15.61 14.17 24.29
CA GLU A 117 -14.47 14.39 23.39
C GLU A 117 -13.54 15.46 23.95
N THR A 118 -14.08 16.57 24.43
CA THR A 118 -13.27 17.65 25.02
C THR A 118 -12.46 17.17 26.21
N VAL A 119 -13.05 16.39 27.12
CA VAL A 119 -12.36 15.84 28.28
C VAL A 119 -11.26 14.88 27.85
N ILE A 120 -11.52 13.99 26.90
CA ILE A 120 -10.55 13.04 26.41
C ILE A 120 -9.34 13.75 25.78
N ILE A 121 -9.58 14.79 24.98
CA ILE A 121 -8.52 15.57 24.35
C ILE A 121 -7.66 16.27 25.41
N GLN A 122 -8.26 16.86 26.42
CA GLN A 122 -7.52 17.50 27.51
C GLN A 122 -6.62 16.52 28.25
N LEU A 123 -7.11 15.32 28.54
CA LEU A 123 -6.35 14.28 29.20
C LEU A 123 -5.17 13.81 28.35
N LEU A 124 -5.40 13.66 27.03
CA LEU A 124 -4.36 13.27 26.09
C LEU A 124 -3.28 14.35 25.95
N GLU A 125 -3.66 15.63 25.95
CA GLU A 125 -2.72 16.74 25.94
C GLU A 125 -1.82 16.73 27.17
N GLN A 126 -2.41 16.55 28.36
CA GLN A 126 -1.65 16.46 29.62
C GLN A 126 -0.70 15.27 29.59
N TRP A 127 -1.16 14.13 29.11
CA TRP A 127 -0.32 12.94 29.01
C TRP A 127 0.84 13.15 28.04
N SER A 128 0.58 13.78 26.89
CA SER A 128 1.60 14.06 25.88
C SER A 128 2.67 15.00 26.40
N GLU A 129 2.29 16.06 27.14
CA GLU A 129 3.24 16.99 27.76
C GLU A 129 4.09 16.30 28.83
N ALA A 130 3.50 15.42 29.62
CA ALA A 130 4.22 14.63 30.61
C ALA A 130 5.28 13.73 29.95
N GLN A 131 4.95 13.13 28.79
CA GLN A 131 5.90 12.31 28.03
C GLN A 131 7.05 13.13 27.47
N LYS A 132 6.79 14.35 27.00
CA LYS A 132 7.84 15.26 26.52
C LYS A 132 8.78 15.72 27.64
N ALA A 133 8.26 15.90 28.85
CA ALA A 133 9.06 16.31 30.01
C ALA A 133 10.01 15.21 30.49
N ILE A 134 9.69 13.93 30.20
CA ILE A 134 10.52 12.78 30.57
C ILE A 134 11.66 12.56 29.56
N GLN A 135 11.51 13.04 28.35
CA GLN A 135 12.54 12.98 27.32
C GLN A 135 13.50 14.15 27.45
#